data_b37ba9f14fa77de51098316897b34418
#
_entry.id   b37ba9f14fa77de51098316897b34418
#
_cell.length_a   1.000
_cell.length_b   1.000
_cell.length_c   1.000
_cell.angle_alpha   90.00
_cell.angle_beta   90.00
_cell.angle_gamma   90.00
#
_symmetry.space_group_name_H-M   'P 1'
#
loop_
_entity.id
_entity.type
_entity.pdbx_description
1 polymer ?
#
loop_
_entity_poly.entity_id
_entity_poly.type
_entity_poly.pdbx_seq_one_letter_code
_entity_poly.pdbx_strand_id
1 'polypeptide(L)'
;NAFATGRRTICITEGMLYMPENQIKATLGHEFGHLAHRDTDLILIVVVGNLIVSTFILGIRLVIDLIHFIFWILTLFIGGPEGVFAAILNYLYHALITAIVVGLTWLWTKIGVLLVMKSSRENEYEADEFSFNLGYGNELCVLLDSISGSHGKGLFANLASSHPDKNDRIARLQNLGATYKSTFWG
;
A
#
# COMPACT_ATOMS: atom_id res chain seq x y z
N ASN A 1 -13.18 4.12 -17.63
CA ASN A 1 -12.42 4.33 -16.42
C ASN A 1 -11.55 5.57 -16.53
N ALA A 2 -11.28 6.26 -15.40
CA ALA A 2 -10.31 7.35 -15.33
C ALA A 2 -9.28 7.04 -14.23
N PHE A 3 -8.12 7.67 -14.29
CA PHE A 3 -7.12 7.62 -13.22
C PHE A 3 -6.21 8.85 -13.26
N ALA A 4 -5.92 9.38 -12.08
CA ALA A 4 -4.94 10.44 -11.90
C ALA A 4 -3.52 9.87 -11.98
N THR A 5 -2.61 10.58 -12.64
CA THR A 5 -1.21 10.21 -12.72
C THR A 5 -0.30 11.43 -12.58
N GLY A 6 0.77 11.28 -11.80
CA GLY A 6 1.65 12.39 -11.47
C GLY A 6 0.89 13.51 -10.72
N ARG A 7 1.22 14.76 -11.06
CA ARG A 7 0.70 15.94 -10.32
C ARG A 7 -0.36 16.74 -11.07
N ARG A 8 -0.57 16.49 -12.38
CA ARG A 8 -1.37 17.37 -13.24
C ARG A 8 -2.08 16.65 -14.38
N THR A 9 -2.10 15.33 -14.38
CA THR A 9 -2.63 14.58 -15.52
C THR A 9 -3.72 13.62 -15.05
N ILE A 10 -4.86 13.64 -15.74
CA ILE A 10 -5.89 12.61 -15.62
C ILE A 10 -5.96 11.90 -16.98
N CYS A 11 -5.88 10.58 -16.95
CA CYS A 11 -6.09 9.73 -18.11
C CYS A 11 -7.52 9.20 -18.08
N ILE A 12 -8.19 9.22 -19.22
CA ILE A 12 -9.56 8.76 -19.40
C ILE A 12 -9.54 7.67 -20.47
N THR A 13 -10.18 6.52 -20.19
CA THR A 13 -10.35 5.48 -21.21
C THR A 13 -11.47 5.84 -22.17
N GLU A 14 -11.35 5.40 -23.44
CA GLU A 14 -12.35 5.64 -24.48
C GLU A 14 -13.75 5.17 -24.03
N GLY A 15 -13.85 4.00 -23.37
CA GLY A 15 -15.12 3.48 -22.87
C GLY A 15 -15.84 4.41 -21.88
N MET A 16 -15.11 5.27 -21.17
CA MET A 16 -15.72 6.24 -20.27
C MET A 16 -16.43 7.37 -21.01
N LEU A 17 -16.01 7.71 -22.22
CA LEU A 17 -16.62 8.76 -23.03
C LEU A 17 -18.06 8.44 -23.46
N TYR A 18 -18.45 7.18 -23.39
CA TYR A 18 -19.84 6.72 -23.67
C TYR A 18 -20.74 6.67 -22.44
N MET A 19 -20.22 7.04 -21.26
CA MET A 19 -21.01 7.10 -20.02
C MET A 19 -21.84 8.39 -19.98
N PRO A 20 -22.92 8.43 -19.15
CA PRO A 20 -23.67 9.65 -18.89
C PRO A 20 -22.75 10.78 -18.40
N GLU A 21 -22.94 11.99 -18.90
CA GLU A 21 -22.08 13.15 -18.65
C GLU A 21 -21.88 13.40 -17.14
N ASN A 22 -22.93 13.28 -16.33
CA ASN A 22 -22.84 13.48 -14.88
C ASN A 22 -21.98 12.41 -14.19
N GLN A 23 -21.98 11.18 -14.69
CA GLN A 23 -21.10 10.13 -14.17
C GLN A 23 -19.64 10.36 -14.56
N ILE A 24 -19.40 10.88 -15.76
CA ILE A 24 -18.07 11.33 -16.19
C ILE A 24 -17.56 12.44 -15.26
N LYS A 25 -18.40 13.44 -14.99
CA LYS A 25 -18.07 14.55 -14.08
C LYS A 25 -17.81 14.08 -12.65
N ALA A 26 -18.60 13.14 -12.14
CA ALA A 26 -18.41 12.56 -10.82
C ALA A 26 -17.07 11.83 -10.71
N THR A 27 -16.72 11.00 -11.72
CA THR A 27 -15.42 10.32 -11.76
C THR A 27 -14.26 11.32 -11.87
N LEU A 28 -14.40 12.32 -12.74
CA LEU A 28 -13.36 13.36 -12.86
C LEU A 28 -13.20 14.16 -11.58
N GLY A 29 -14.30 14.47 -10.87
CA GLY A 29 -14.26 15.13 -9.57
C GLY A 29 -13.49 14.30 -8.54
N HIS A 30 -13.69 13.00 -8.51
CA HIS A 30 -12.94 12.08 -7.66
C HIS A 30 -11.43 12.07 -8.02
N GLU A 31 -11.09 11.93 -9.29
CA GLU A 31 -9.69 11.97 -9.74
C GLU A 31 -9.00 13.32 -9.47
N PHE A 32 -9.75 14.44 -9.57
CA PHE A 32 -9.24 15.74 -9.15
C PHE A 32 -8.97 15.82 -7.65
N GLY A 33 -9.77 15.12 -6.83
CA GLY A 33 -9.52 14.98 -5.40
C GLY A 33 -8.14 14.39 -5.13
N HIS A 34 -7.78 13.28 -5.76
CA HIS A 34 -6.44 12.67 -5.66
C HIS A 34 -5.31 13.61 -6.07
N LEU A 35 -5.52 14.41 -7.12
CA LEU A 35 -4.52 15.41 -7.55
C LEU A 35 -4.39 16.57 -6.55
N ALA A 36 -5.51 17.02 -5.99
CA ALA A 36 -5.53 18.12 -5.03
C ALA A 36 -4.81 17.75 -3.72
N HIS A 37 -4.99 16.52 -3.23
CA HIS A 37 -4.38 16.01 -1.99
C HIS A 37 -2.96 15.46 -2.18
N ARG A 38 -2.46 15.35 -3.42
CA ARG A 38 -1.12 14.85 -3.77
C ARG A 38 -0.85 13.42 -3.27
N ASP A 39 -1.84 12.57 -3.33
CA ASP A 39 -1.81 11.20 -2.81
C ASP A 39 -0.67 10.36 -3.38
N THR A 40 -0.37 10.54 -4.67
CA THR A 40 0.73 9.87 -5.37
C THR A 40 2.10 10.22 -4.75
N ASP A 41 2.29 11.47 -4.30
CA ASP A 41 3.58 11.91 -3.71
C ASP A 41 3.83 11.19 -2.38
N LEU A 42 2.82 11.06 -1.53
CA LEU A 42 2.95 10.43 -0.22
C LEU A 42 3.25 8.92 -0.34
N ILE A 43 2.52 8.23 -1.21
CA ILE A 43 2.77 6.81 -1.50
C ILE A 43 4.19 6.61 -2.03
N LEU A 44 4.63 7.46 -2.96
CA LEU A 44 5.97 7.40 -3.53
C LEU A 44 7.05 7.58 -2.46
N ILE A 45 6.89 8.56 -1.56
CA ILE A 45 7.85 8.82 -0.47
C ILE A 45 7.97 7.58 0.43
N VAL A 46 6.85 6.95 0.81
CA VAL A 46 6.87 5.76 1.68
C VAL A 46 7.51 4.57 0.97
N VAL A 47 7.16 4.32 -0.30
CA VAL A 47 7.69 3.19 -1.08
C VAL A 47 9.19 3.37 -1.34
N VAL A 48 9.62 4.53 -1.80
CA VAL A 48 11.04 4.83 -2.07
C VAL A 48 11.84 4.84 -0.77
N GLY A 49 11.30 5.45 0.30
CA GLY A 49 11.94 5.44 1.62
C GLY A 49 12.15 4.02 2.15
N ASN A 50 11.15 3.16 2.03
CA ASN A 50 11.26 1.75 2.42
C ASN A 50 12.29 0.99 1.57
N LEU A 51 12.34 1.25 0.26
CA LEU A 51 13.34 0.67 -0.63
C LEU A 51 14.76 1.08 -0.24
N ILE A 52 15.00 2.36 0.03
CA ILE A 52 16.31 2.89 0.45
C ILE A 52 16.75 2.24 1.76
N VAL A 53 15.89 2.21 2.78
CA VAL A 53 16.19 1.62 4.08
C VAL A 53 16.49 0.12 3.94
N SER A 54 15.67 -0.62 3.19
CA SER A 54 15.87 -2.06 2.98
C SER A 54 17.17 -2.37 2.22
N THR A 55 17.52 -1.56 1.22
CA THR A 55 18.77 -1.71 0.45
C THR A 55 19.97 -1.42 1.33
N PHE A 56 19.89 -0.39 2.19
CA PHE A 56 20.96 -0.05 3.13
C PHE A 56 21.20 -1.17 4.16
N ILE A 57 20.12 -1.71 4.75
CA ILE A 57 20.19 -2.86 5.68
C ILE A 57 20.81 -4.08 4.97
N LEU A 58 20.40 -4.36 3.73
CA LEU A 58 20.98 -5.46 2.94
C LEU A 58 22.48 -5.26 2.72
N GLY A 59 22.92 -4.04 2.38
CA GLY A 59 24.34 -3.73 2.20
C GLY A 59 25.17 -3.96 3.48
N ILE A 60 24.70 -3.46 4.63
CA ILE A 60 25.33 -3.69 5.93
C ILE A 60 25.40 -5.19 6.23
N ARG A 61 24.32 -5.91 6.00
CA ARG A 61 24.25 -7.34 6.23
C ARG A 61 25.29 -8.11 5.42
N LEU A 62 25.43 -7.82 4.12
CA LEU A 62 26.43 -8.47 3.27
C LEU A 62 27.86 -8.27 3.78
N VAL A 63 28.17 -7.07 4.30
CA VAL A 63 29.48 -6.80 4.93
C VAL A 63 29.68 -7.63 6.20
N ILE A 64 28.66 -7.69 7.06
CA ILE A 64 28.72 -8.49 8.28
C ILE A 64 28.85 -9.98 7.95
N ASP A 65 28.09 -10.49 6.99
CA ASP A 65 28.15 -11.89 6.55
C ASP A 65 29.55 -12.24 6.02
N LEU A 66 30.18 -11.33 5.26
CA LEU A 66 31.54 -11.51 4.77
C LEU A 66 32.57 -11.57 5.92
N ILE A 67 32.47 -10.66 6.90
CA ILE A 67 33.35 -10.65 8.07
C ILE A 67 33.22 -11.96 8.86
N HIS A 68 32.00 -12.39 9.12
CA HIS A 68 31.72 -13.66 9.80
C HIS A 68 32.24 -14.86 9.04
N PHE A 69 32.13 -14.88 7.72
CA PHE A 69 32.64 -15.94 6.86
C PHE A 69 34.17 -16.04 6.94
N ILE A 70 34.88 -14.91 6.87
CA ILE A 70 36.32 -14.86 7.01
C ILE A 70 36.71 -15.38 8.40
N PHE A 71 36.08 -14.90 9.46
CA PHE A 71 36.37 -15.32 10.83
C PHE A 71 36.11 -16.82 11.04
N TRP A 72 35.04 -17.35 10.45
CA TRP A 72 34.71 -18.77 10.49
C TRP A 72 35.83 -19.63 9.85
N ILE A 73 36.32 -19.24 8.66
CA ILE A 73 37.42 -19.92 7.98
C ILE A 73 38.68 -19.89 8.83
N LEU A 74 39.05 -18.72 9.35
CA LEU A 74 40.27 -18.57 10.17
C LEU A 74 40.18 -19.47 11.43
N THR A 75 39.06 -19.54 12.06
CA THR A 75 38.83 -20.36 13.25
C THR A 75 38.98 -21.86 12.96
N LEU A 76 38.50 -22.33 11.82
CA LEU A 76 38.67 -23.71 11.39
C LEU A 76 40.15 -24.09 11.09
N PHE A 77 40.90 -23.20 10.44
CA PHE A 77 42.24 -23.53 9.99
C PHE A 77 43.32 -23.30 11.08
N ILE A 78 43.11 -22.34 11.99
CA ILE A 78 44.11 -21.95 13.00
C ILE A 78 43.79 -22.56 14.38
N GLY A 79 42.53 -22.82 14.67
CA GLY A 79 42.08 -23.17 16.03
C GLY A 79 42.19 -24.63 16.44
N GLY A 80 42.67 -25.54 15.58
CA GLY A 80 42.71 -26.97 15.91
C GLY A 80 41.39 -27.55 16.37
N PRO A 81 41.34 -28.56 17.24
CA PRO A 81 40.11 -29.17 17.73
C PRO A 81 39.14 -28.20 18.47
N GLU A 82 39.70 -27.25 19.23
CA GLU A 82 38.96 -26.20 19.94
C GLU A 82 38.40 -25.19 18.96
N GLY A 83 39.06 -24.96 17.84
CA GLY A 83 38.61 -24.09 16.76
C GLY A 83 37.29 -24.59 16.10
N VAL A 84 37.12 -25.91 15.98
CA VAL A 84 35.87 -26.46 15.42
C VAL A 84 34.68 -26.13 16.33
N PHE A 85 34.81 -26.24 17.62
CA PHE A 85 33.75 -25.88 18.57
C PHE A 85 33.44 -24.40 18.53
N ALA A 86 34.49 -23.55 18.51
CA ALA A 86 34.34 -22.10 18.39
C ALA A 86 33.66 -21.70 17.06
N ALA A 87 34.00 -22.36 15.94
CA ALA A 87 33.38 -22.14 14.65
C ALA A 87 31.88 -22.49 14.65
N ILE A 88 31.48 -23.56 15.30
CA ILE A 88 30.07 -23.97 15.45
C ILE A 88 29.31 -22.90 16.27
N LEU A 89 29.86 -22.46 17.41
CA LEU A 89 29.22 -21.42 18.22
C LEU A 89 29.08 -20.10 17.49
N ASN A 90 30.14 -19.69 16.75
CA ASN A 90 30.09 -18.48 15.93
C ASN A 90 29.02 -18.58 14.83
N TYR A 91 28.89 -19.73 14.17
CA TYR A 91 27.84 -20.00 13.19
C TYR A 91 26.43 -19.89 13.79
N LEU A 92 26.19 -20.51 14.95
CA LEU A 92 24.91 -20.45 15.64
C LEU A 92 24.57 -19.03 16.06
N TYR A 93 25.54 -18.30 16.60
CA TYR A 93 25.36 -16.87 16.94
C TYR A 93 25.01 -16.03 15.71
N HIS A 94 25.76 -16.18 14.63
CA HIS A 94 25.51 -15.48 13.37
C HIS A 94 24.11 -15.83 12.80
N ALA A 95 23.72 -17.11 12.81
CA ALA A 95 22.41 -17.55 12.37
C ALA A 95 21.27 -16.89 13.20
N LEU A 96 21.45 -16.80 14.53
CA LEU A 96 20.48 -16.14 15.40
C LEU A 96 20.34 -14.64 15.08
N ILE A 97 21.46 -13.93 15.00
CA ILE A 97 21.45 -12.49 14.68
C ILE A 97 20.84 -12.25 13.29
N THR A 98 21.19 -13.07 12.31
CA THR A 98 20.61 -13.01 10.96
C THR A 98 19.10 -13.21 10.99
N ALA A 99 18.60 -14.20 11.74
CA ALA A 99 17.16 -14.44 11.86
C ALA A 99 16.43 -13.24 12.48
N ILE A 100 17.02 -12.61 13.51
CA ILE A 100 16.45 -11.41 14.14
C ILE A 100 16.41 -10.25 13.13
N VAL A 101 17.51 -9.97 12.42
CA VAL A 101 17.59 -8.86 11.46
C VAL A 101 16.58 -9.08 10.31
N VAL A 102 16.49 -10.29 9.78
CA VAL A 102 15.51 -10.65 8.74
C VAL A 102 14.09 -10.46 9.24
N GLY A 103 13.78 -10.94 10.45
CA GLY A 103 12.47 -10.79 11.08
C GLY A 103 12.08 -9.32 11.27
N LEU A 104 12.99 -8.50 11.77
CA LEU A 104 12.77 -7.06 11.95
C LEU A 104 12.58 -6.33 10.60
N THR A 105 13.37 -6.66 9.59
CA THR A 105 13.23 -6.09 8.25
C THR A 105 11.89 -6.48 7.61
N TRP A 106 11.49 -7.74 7.78
CA TRP A 106 10.17 -8.20 7.33
C TRP A 106 9.04 -7.44 8.03
N LEU A 107 9.11 -7.29 9.36
CA LEU A 107 8.13 -6.54 10.15
C LEU A 107 8.06 -5.07 9.70
N TRP A 108 9.21 -4.41 9.51
CA TRP A 108 9.30 -3.05 9.00
C TRP A 108 8.59 -2.90 7.65
N THR A 109 8.87 -3.82 6.71
CA THR A 109 8.23 -3.81 5.39
C THR A 109 6.71 -3.98 5.51
N LYS A 110 6.24 -4.89 6.39
CA LYS A 110 4.79 -5.07 6.61
C LYS A 110 4.12 -3.84 7.21
N ILE A 111 4.76 -3.18 8.16
CA ILE A 111 4.26 -1.92 8.72
C ILE A 111 4.18 -0.85 7.63
N GLY A 112 5.21 -0.69 6.80
CA GLY A 112 5.21 0.26 5.69
C GLY A 112 4.05 0.01 4.71
N VAL A 113 3.83 -1.24 4.31
CA VAL A 113 2.70 -1.63 3.44
C VAL A 113 1.36 -1.31 4.08
N LEU A 114 1.17 -1.63 5.38
CA LEU A 114 -0.09 -1.34 6.08
C LEU A 114 -0.37 0.16 6.18
N LEU A 115 0.67 0.98 6.41
CA LEU A 115 0.54 2.44 6.45
C LEU A 115 0.12 3.01 5.08
N VAL A 116 0.73 2.52 3.98
CA VAL A 116 0.34 2.90 2.62
C VAL A 116 -1.12 2.53 2.35
N MET A 117 -1.54 1.32 2.71
CA MET A 117 -2.92 0.87 2.51
C MET A 117 -3.93 1.69 3.33
N LYS A 118 -3.59 2.04 4.57
CA LYS A 118 -4.44 2.90 5.39
C LYS A 118 -4.58 4.29 4.77
N SER A 119 -3.45 4.92 4.39
CA SER A 119 -3.45 6.22 3.74
C SER A 119 -4.24 6.18 2.43
N SER A 120 -4.05 5.15 1.60
CA SER A 120 -4.79 5.00 0.35
C SER A 120 -6.30 4.98 0.56
N ARG A 121 -6.80 4.34 1.61
CA ARG A 121 -8.24 4.33 1.92
C ARG A 121 -8.77 5.68 2.39
N GLU A 122 -8.01 6.39 3.21
CA GLU A 122 -8.38 7.75 3.63
C GLU A 122 -8.42 8.70 2.43
N ASN A 123 -7.45 8.60 1.54
CA ASN A 123 -7.40 9.38 0.30
C ASN A 123 -8.61 9.12 -0.62
N GLU A 124 -9.09 7.87 -0.70
CA GLU A 124 -10.33 7.56 -1.44
C GLU A 124 -11.55 8.29 -0.87
N TYR A 125 -11.65 8.36 0.46
CA TYR A 125 -12.74 9.09 1.11
C TYR A 125 -12.63 10.61 0.89
N GLU A 126 -11.43 11.17 0.91
CA GLU A 126 -11.20 12.58 0.64
C GLU A 126 -11.48 12.93 -0.83
N ALA A 127 -11.13 12.04 -1.76
CA ALA A 127 -11.45 12.19 -3.18
C ALA A 127 -12.97 12.11 -3.43
N ASP A 128 -13.68 11.23 -2.73
CA ASP A 128 -15.14 11.14 -2.77
C ASP A 128 -15.80 12.42 -2.26
N GLU A 129 -15.31 12.94 -1.13
CA GLU A 129 -15.79 14.19 -0.55
C GLU A 129 -15.53 15.38 -1.49
N PHE A 130 -14.38 15.39 -2.18
CA PHE A 130 -14.10 16.41 -3.20
C PHE A 130 -15.11 16.38 -4.33
N SER A 131 -15.43 15.20 -4.87
CA SER A 131 -16.47 15.04 -5.89
C SER A 131 -17.85 15.43 -5.38
N PHE A 132 -18.18 15.09 -4.12
CA PHE A 132 -19.42 15.51 -3.47
C PHE A 132 -19.53 17.04 -3.37
N ASN A 133 -18.48 17.72 -2.96
CA ASN A 133 -18.43 19.17 -2.83
C ASN A 133 -18.56 19.90 -4.17
N LEU A 134 -18.21 19.23 -5.29
CA LEU A 134 -18.49 19.71 -6.64
C LEU A 134 -19.94 19.49 -7.09
N GLY A 135 -20.78 18.84 -6.25
CA GLY A 135 -22.20 18.58 -6.51
C GLY A 135 -22.49 17.26 -7.19
N TYR A 136 -21.51 16.34 -7.30
CA TYR A 136 -21.66 15.05 -8.00
C TYR A 136 -21.75 13.85 -7.06
N GLY A 137 -22.08 14.04 -5.79
CA GLY A 137 -22.13 12.98 -4.79
C GLY A 137 -23.12 11.86 -5.11
N ASN A 138 -24.31 12.18 -5.63
CA ASN A 138 -25.32 11.19 -6.00
C ASN A 138 -24.87 10.34 -7.19
N GLU A 139 -24.29 10.97 -8.21
CA GLU A 139 -23.78 10.32 -9.40
C GLU A 139 -22.60 9.41 -9.08
N LEU A 140 -21.77 9.83 -8.12
CA LEU A 140 -20.69 8.99 -7.61
C LEU A 140 -21.21 7.76 -6.88
N CYS A 141 -22.29 7.90 -6.09
CA CYS A 141 -22.96 6.74 -5.47
C CYS A 141 -23.50 5.75 -6.52
N VAL A 142 -24.09 6.25 -7.60
CA VAL A 142 -24.56 5.41 -8.73
C VAL A 142 -23.41 4.62 -9.33
N LEU A 143 -22.27 5.29 -9.56
CA LEU A 143 -21.08 4.65 -10.09
C LEU A 143 -20.54 3.57 -9.17
N LEU A 144 -20.36 3.88 -7.88
CA LEU A 144 -19.88 2.94 -6.87
C LEU A 144 -20.80 1.72 -6.76
N ASP A 145 -22.12 1.92 -6.83
CA ASP A 145 -23.08 0.82 -6.75
C ASP A 145 -23.05 -0.06 -8.02
N SER A 146 -22.76 0.52 -9.18
CA SER A 146 -22.63 -0.21 -10.45
C SER A 146 -21.39 -1.07 -10.54
N ILE A 147 -20.35 -0.80 -9.75
CA ILE A 147 -19.12 -1.58 -9.72
C ILE A 147 -19.41 -2.91 -9.00
N SER A 148 -19.34 -4.01 -9.73
CA SER A 148 -19.41 -5.36 -9.16
C SER A 148 -18.19 -5.61 -8.29
N GLY A 149 -18.32 -5.43 -6.98
CA GLY A 149 -17.22 -5.66 -6.03
C GLY A 149 -16.91 -7.14 -5.94
N SER A 150 -15.69 -7.55 -6.32
CA SER A 150 -15.15 -8.82 -5.86
C SER A 150 -14.76 -8.66 -4.39
N HIS A 151 -15.70 -8.88 -3.49
CA HIS A 151 -15.42 -8.86 -2.06
C HIS A 151 -14.61 -10.11 -1.69
N GLY A 152 -13.35 -9.94 -1.38
CA GLY A 152 -12.63 -10.93 -0.60
C GLY A 152 -13.35 -11.09 0.74
N LYS A 153 -13.98 -12.24 0.98
CA LYS A 153 -14.68 -12.51 2.25
C LYS A 153 -13.64 -12.68 3.35
N GLY A 154 -13.65 -11.77 4.34
CA GLY A 154 -12.90 -11.87 5.57
C GLY A 154 -12.14 -10.60 5.96
N LEU A 155 -11.86 -10.46 7.26
CA LEU A 155 -11.18 -9.30 7.86
C LEU A 155 -9.82 -9.02 7.19
N PHE A 156 -9.05 -10.08 6.89
CA PHE A 156 -7.73 -9.95 6.27
C PHE A 156 -7.80 -9.52 4.80
N ALA A 157 -8.85 -9.92 4.06
CA ALA A 157 -9.05 -9.50 2.69
C ALA A 157 -9.41 -8.00 2.62
N ASN A 158 -10.24 -7.52 3.54
CA ASN A 158 -10.58 -6.09 3.67
C ASN A 158 -9.38 -5.25 4.11
N LEU A 159 -8.52 -5.77 4.99
CA LEU A 159 -7.29 -5.08 5.41
C LEU A 159 -6.24 -5.05 4.29
N ALA A 160 -6.25 -6.04 3.40
CA ALA A 160 -5.34 -6.12 2.25
C ALA A 160 -5.84 -5.37 1.01
N SER A 161 -7.08 -4.85 1.02
CA SER A 161 -7.61 -4.03 -0.06
C SER A 161 -7.05 -2.62 0.01
N SER A 162 -6.52 -2.12 -1.10
CA SER A 162 -6.09 -0.72 -1.23
C SER A 162 -7.27 0.25 -1.32
N HIS A 163 -8.46 -0.24 -1.74
CA HIS A 163 -9.68 0.55 -1.82
C HIS A 163 -10.65 0.17 -0.70
N PRO A 164 -11.36 1.14 -0.09
CA PRO A 164 -12.43 0.87 0.85
C PRO A 164 -13.57 0.10 0.19
N ASP A 165 -14.40 -0.56 1.01
CA ASP A 165 -15.62 -1.17 0.53
C ASP A 165 -16.54 -0.09 -0.10
N LYS A 166 -17.17 -0.42 -1.23
CA LYS A 166 -18.06 0.50 -1.93
C LYS A 166 -19.24 0.95 -1.04
N ASN A 167 -19.73 0.07 -0.19
CA ASN A 167 -20.85 0.40 0.70
C ASN A 167 -20.42 1.39 1.79
N ASP A 168 -19.17 1.28 2.29
CA ASP A 168 -18.63 2.24 3.24
C ASP A 168 -18.47 3.62 2.58
N ARG A 169 -18.02 3.67 1.33
CA ARG A 169 -17.90 4.92 0.55
C ARG A 169 -19.28 5.54 0.32
N ILE A 170 -20.26 4.75 -0.11
CA ILE A 170 -21.65 5.22 -0.32
C ILE A 170 -22.25 5.73 1.00
N ALA A 171 -22.11 4.98 2.10
CA ALA A 171 -22.59 5.39 3.41
C ALA A 171 -21.97 6.72 3.86
N ARG A 172 -20.67 6.93 3.61
CA ARG A 172 -20.00 8.19 3.92
C ARG A 172 -20.52 9.34 3.08
N LEU A 173 -20.74 9.16 1.77
CA LEU A 173 -21.33 10.16 0.90
C LEU A 173 -22.77 10.51 1.35
N GLN A 174 -23.56 9.53 1.78
CA GLN A 174 -24.89 9.75 2.36
C GLN A 174 -24.82 10.55 3.66
N ASN A 175 -23.85 10.29 4.53
CA ASN A 175 -23.62 11.08 5.74
C ASN A 175 -23.24 12.53 5.44
N LEU A 176 -22.57 12.79 4.31
CA LEU A 176 -22.27 14.14 3.83
C LEU A 176 -23.51 14.83 3.22
N GLY A 177 -24.57 14.08 2.92
CA GLY A 177 -25.84 14.64 2.40
C GLY A 177 -26.24 14.13 1.02
N ALA A 178 -25.58 13.12 0.46
CA ALA A 178 -26.04 12.47 -0.76
C ALA A 178 -27.38 11.77 -0.52
N THR A 179 -28.34 11.99 -1.44
CA THR A 179 -29.70 11.47 -1.32
C THR A 179 -29.93 10.16 -2.07
N TYR A 180 -28.83 9.55 -2.54
CA TYR A 180 -28.86 8.28 -3.27
C TYR A 180 -29.45 7.15 -2.44
N LYS A 181 -30.38 6.39 -3.05
CA LYS A 181 -30.90 5.13 -2.50
C LYS A 181 -30.47 4.00 -3.42
N SER A 182 -29.76 3.02 -2.87
CA SER A 182 -29.36 1.84 -3.64
C SER A 182 -30.56 1.12 -4.22
N THR A 183 -30.50 0.76 -5.50
CA THR A 183 -31.53 0.00 -6.19
C THR A 183 -31.42 -1.50 -5.97
N PHE A 184 -30.35 -1.96 -5.32
CA PHE A 184 -30.07 -3.39 -5.08
C PHE A 184 -30.65 -3.93 -3.77
N TRP A 185 -31.30 -3.10 -2.95
CA TRP A 185 -32.00 -3.49 -1.71
C TRP A 185 -33.48 -3.11 -1.78
N GLY A 186 -34.15 -3.53 -2.85
CA GLY A 186 -35.61 -3.47 -3.01
C GLY A 186 -36.20 -4.86 -3.03
#